data_2c8e206bd65cb0f41874df8e941ccde7
#
_entry.id   2c8e206bd65cb0f41874df8e941ccde7
#
_cell.length_a   1.000
_cell.length_b   1.000
_cell.length_c   1.000
_cell.angle_alpha   90.00
_cell.angle_beta   90.00
_cell.angle_gamma   90.00
#
_symmetry.space_group_name_H-M   'P 1'
#
loop_
_entity.id
_entity.type
_entity.pdbx_description
1 polymer ?
#
loop_
_entity_poly.entity_id
_entity_poly.type
_entity_poly.pdbx_seq_one_letter_code
_entity_poly.pdbx_strand_id
1 'polypeptide(L)'
;MKVNGNGQAKILSQVELDRLFAGFDNDRDRCLFGICFHTGCRISEALQLTVNDVGTTITFRKSTTKGKKGTRSIPVNPVLRKILDLYLQEFQPDSYLFPSFHNAREKGHLHRSSADLILRNACERAGLKGVSTHSFRRSALTMMSNRGVPLRVIQKISGHSSLEVLQRYLEVSDEQIGDAVNLLGQ
;
A
#
# COMPACT_ATOMS: atom_id res chain seq x y z
N MET A 1 -17.56 -5.86 2.10
CA MET A 1 -16.80 -6.07 3.34
C MET A 1 -16.43 -7.54 3.46
N LYS A 2 -15.19 -7.89 3.83
CA LYS A 2 -14.80 -9.31 4.02
C LYS A 2 -15.46 -9.83 5.29
N VAL A 3 -16.38 -10.77 5.14
CA VAL A 3 -16.93 -11.56 6.26
C VAL A 3 -16.33 -12.96 6.13
N ASN A 4 -15.67 -13.45 7.17
CA ASN A 4 -15.01 -14.77 7.19
C ASN A 4 -14.05 -15.04 6.02
N GLY A 5 -13.29 -14.02 5.59
CA GLY A 5 -12.33 -14.16 4.48
C GLY A 5 -12.92 -13.99 3.08
N ASN A 6 -14.23 -13.91 2.94
CA ASN A 6 -14.94 -13.70 1.68
C ASN A 6 -15.29 -12.22 1.46
N GLY A 7 -15.33 -11.81 0.18
CA GLY A 7 -15.66 -10.45 -0.22
C GLY A 7 -14.44 -9.54 -0.45
N GLN A 8 -14.70 -8.28 -0.77
CA GLN A 8 -13.67 -7.29 -1.08
C GLN A 8 -13.01 -6.76 0.19
N ALA A 9 -11.71 -6.41 0.10
CA ALA A 9 -10.98 -5.77 1.20
C ALA A 9 -11.63 -4.42 1.57
N LYS A 10 -11.69 -4.10 2.85
CA LYS A 10 -12.24 -2.83 3.35
C LYS A 10 -11.49 -1.64 2.75
N ILE A 11 -12.23 -0.61 2.33
CA ILE A 11 -11.68 0.74 2.07
C ILE A 11 -11.62 1.45 3.42
N LEU A 12 -10.46 1.99 3.74
CA LEU A 12 -10.21 2.73 4.97
C LEU A 12 -10.41 4.23 4.71
N SER A 13 -11.17 4.89 5.59
CA SER A 13 -11.22 6.34 5.63
C SER A 13 -9.90 6.94 6.14
N GLN A 14 -9.70 8.26 6.00
CA GLN A 14 -8.51 8.91 6.53
C GLN A 14 -8.38 8.70 8.05
N VAL A 15 -9.45 8.86 8.81
CA VAL A 15 -9.48 8.65 10.26
C VAL A 15 -9.12 7.21 10.63
N GLU A 16 -9.60 6.23 9.88
CA GLU A 16 -9.25 4.82 10.11
C GLU A 16 -7.79 4.54 9.76
N LEU A 17 -7.24 5.16 8.70
CA LEU A 17 -5.82 5.07 8.37
C LEU A 17 -4.96 5.67 9.49
N ASP A 18 -5.28 6.86 9.97
CA ASP A 18 -4.53 7.52 11.03
C ASP A 18 -4.51 6.66 12.32
N ARG A 19 -5.66 6.09 12.70
CA ARG A 19 -5.75 5.16 13.84
C ARG A 19 -4.95 3.89 13.61
N LEU A 20 -4.99 3.34 12.40
CA LEU A 20 -4.25 2.13 12.06
C LEU A 20 -2.74 2.38 12.09
N PHE A 21 -2.28 3.51 11.52
CA PHE A 21 -0.87 3.88 11.56
C PHE A 21 -0.37 4.17 12.98
N ALA A 22 -1.20 4.73 13.85
CA ALA A 22 -0.90 4.86 15.28
C ALA A 22 -0.85 3.50 16.01
N GLY A 23 -1.54 2.49 15.47
CA GLY A 23 -1.57 1.14 16.02
C GLY A 23 -0.33 0.28 15.70
N PHE A 24 0.60 0.70 14.84
CA PHE A 24 1.86 -0.02 14.61
C PHE A 24 2.88 0.27 15.72
N ASP A 25 3.52 -0.78 16.24
CA ASP A 25 4.41 -0.70 17.41
C ASP A 25 5.77 -0.06 17.12
N ASN A 26 6.22 -0.13 15.87
CA ASN A 26 7.56 0.31 15.46
C ASN A 26 7.59 0.91 14.06
N ASP A 27 8.68 1.59 13.74
CA ASP A 27 8.84 2.30 12.46
C ASP A 27 9.03 1.36 11.26
N ARG A 28 9.56 0.15 11.45
CA ARG A 28 9.60 -0.88 10.40
C ARG A 28 8.20 -1.23 9.90
N ASP A 29 7.30 -1.54 10.81
CA ASP A 29 5.95 -1.99 10.49
C ASP A 29 5.14 -0.83 9.89
N ARG A 30 5.29 0.36 10.47
CA ARG A 30 4.72 1.61 9.93
C ARG A 30 5.23 1.89 8.52
N CYS A 31 6.52 1.70 8.27
CA CYS A 31 7.13 1.90 6.95
C CYS A 31 6.63 0.89 5.91
N LEU A 32 6.55 -0.41 6.27
CA LEU A 32 6.04 -1.45 5.37
C LEU A 32 4.64 -1.12 4.84
N PHE A 33 3.72 -0.80 5.75
CA PHE A 33 2.34 -0.48 5.36
C PHE A 33 2.19 0.93 4.79
N GLY A 34 3.07 1.86 5.17
CA GLY A 34 3.20 3.18 4.56
C GLY A 34 3.55 3.08 3.07
N ILE A 35 4.52 2.24 2.71
CA ILE A 35 4.84 1.96 1.30
C ILE A 35 3.61 1.38 0.58
N CYS A 36 2.92 0.39 1.18
CA CYS A 36 1.73 -0.20 0.57
C CYS A 36 0.64 0.84 0.28
N PHE A 37 0.40 1.78 1.18
CA PHE A 37 -0.59 2.84 1.02
C PHE A 37 -0.15 3.90 0.01
N HIS A 38 1.03 4.52 0.22
CA HIS A 38 1.46 5.66 -0.59
C HIS A 38 1.84 5.31 -2.03
N THR A 39 2.18 4.05 -2.32
CA THR A 39 2.52 3.59 -3.68
C THR A 39 1.43 2.72 -4.30
N GLY A 40 0.42 2.33 -3.54
CA GLY A 40 -0.60 1.38 -3.98
C GLY A 40 -0.04 0.01 -4.37
N CYS A 41 1.14 -0.39 -3.89
CA CYS A 41 1.74 -1.69 -4.21
C CYS A 41 1.06 -2.85 -3.46
N ARG A 42 1.36 -4.08 -3.86
CA ARG A 42 0.95 -5.26 -3.09
C ARG A 42 1.95 -5.51 -1.98
N ILE A 43 1.48 -6.10 -0.87
CA ILE A 43 2.36 -6.47 0.26
C ILE A 43 3.55 -7.34 -0.20
N SER A 44 3.34 -8.29 -1.11
CA SER A 44 4.41 -9.12 -1.65
C SER A 44 5.45 -8.34 -2.47
N GLU A 45 5.07 -7.22 -3.08
CA GLU A 45 5.99 -6.33 -3.78
C GLU A 45 6.79 -5.49 -2.78
N ALA A 46 6.16 -4.99 -1.73
CA ALA A 46 6.83 -4.24 -0.67
C ALA A 46 7.84 -5.10 0.10
N LEU A 47 7.49 -6.32 0.43
CA LEU A 47 8.36 -7.26 1.16
C LEU A 47 9.64 -7.61 0.40
N GLN A 48 9.62 -7.59 -0.94
CA GLN A 48 10.76 -7.92 -1.79
C GLN A 48 11.63 -6.71 -2.16
N LEU A 49 11.33 -5.53 -1.63
CA LEU A 49 12.17 -4.34 -1.82
C LEU A 49 13.52 -4.54 -1.13
N THR A 50 14.56 -4.07 -1.82
CA THR A 50 15.90 -3.92 -1.24
C THR A 50 16.17 -2.45 -0.93
N VAL A 51 17.18 -2.16 -0.14
CA VAL A 51 17.61 -0.78 0.15
C VAL A 51 17.94 0.00 -1.12
N ASN A 52 18.47 -0.66 -2.14
CA ASN A 52 18.80 -0.06 -3.44
C ASN A 52 17.57 0.29 -4.29
N ASP A 53 16.38 -0.21 -3.93
CA ASP A 53 15.14 0.12 -4.62
C ASP A 53 14.49 1.41 -4.12
N VAL A 54 15.06 2.04 -3.07
CA VAL A 54 14.49 3.19 -2.36
C VAL A 54 15.42 4.40 -2.46
N GLY A 55 14.93 5.43 -3.14
CA GLY A 55 15.58 6.72 -3.31
C GLY A 55 14.56 7.84 -3.33
N THR A 56 14.63 8.74 -4.28
CA THR A 56 13.57 9.72 -4.60
C THR A 56 12.32 9.05 -5.16
N THR A 57 12.48 7.82 -5.66
CA THR A 57 11.41 6.92 -6.09
C THR A 57 11.57 5.57 -5.41
N ILE A 58 10.47 4.79 -5.34
CA ILE A 58 10.51 3.36 -5.01
C ILE A 58 10.34 2.58 -6.29
N THR A 59 11.30 1.70 -6.58
CA THR A 59 11.33 0.88 -7.80
C THR A 59 10.90 -0.55 -7.54
N PHE A 60 9.76 -0.93 -8.10
CA PHE A 60 9.25 -2.30 -8.08
C PHE A 60 9.73 -3.03 -9.34
N ARG A 61 10.65 -3.97 -9.16
CA ARG A 61 11.29 -4.69 -10.27
C ARG A 61 10.31 -5.67 -10.92
N LYS A 62 10.44 -5.89 -12.22
CA LYS A 62 9.64 -6.87 -12.98
C LYS A 62 9.69 -8.27 -12.35
N SER A 63 10.83 -8.70 -11.84
CA SER A 63 11.01 -10.00 -11.19
C SER A 63 10.16 -10.19 -9.93
N THR A 64 9.86 -9.10 -9.20
CA THR A 64 9.11 -9.12 -7.94
C THR A 64 7.61 -8.86 -8.14
N THR A 65 7.17 -8.47 -9.34
CA THR A 65 5.77 -8.16 -9.63
C THR A 65 4.99 -9.40 -10.05
N LYS A 66 3.77 -9.58 -9.55
CA LYS A 66 2.89 -10.67 -9.96
C LYS A 66 2.63 -10.61 -11.49
N GLY A 67 2.96 -11.69 -12.19
CA GLY A 67 2.82 -11.79 -13.65
C GLY A 67 3.95 -11.13 -14.45
N LYS A 68 5.06 -10.73 -13.82
CA LYS A 68 6.29 -10.21 -14.45
C LYS A 68 6.04 -9.13 -15.51
N LYS A 69 5.11 -8.20 -15.25
CA LYS A 69 4.56 -7.27 -16.26
C LYS A 69 5.47 -6.09 -16.62
N GLY A 70 6.35 -5.69 -15.74
CA GLY A 70 7.27 -4.59 -15.96
C GLY A 70 7.80 -4.00 -14.66
N THR A 71 8.91 -3.30 -14.76
CA THR A 71 9.45 -2.46 -13.68
C THR A 71 8.65 -1.16 -13.65
N ARG A 72 8.31 -0.68 -12.44
CA ARG A 72 7.72 0.63 -12.25
C ARG A 72 8.38 1.36 -11.08
N SER A 73 8.58 2.64 -11.24
CA SER A 73 9.12 3.52 -10.20
C SER A 73 8.04 4.53 -9.81
N ILE A 74 7.80 4.66 -8.52
CA ILE A 74 6.80 5.54 -7.94
C ILE A 74 7.51 6.62 -7.12
N PRO A 75 7.28 7.91 -7.38
CA PRO A 75 7.84 8.99 -6.59
C PRO A 75 7.47 8.87 -5.12
N VAL A 76 8.44 9.15 -4.26
CA VAL A 76 8.23 9.18 -2.80
C VAL A 76 7.68 10.55 -2.43
N ASN A 77 6.46 10.59 -1.89
CA ASN A 77 5.87 11.84 -1.39
C ASN A 77 6.47 12.23 -0.02
N PRO A 78 6.31 13.49 0.42
CA PRO A 78 6.93 13.97 1.66
C PRO A 78 6.53 13.18 2.91
N VAL A 79 5.31 12.67 2.98
CA VAL A 79 4.83 11.86 4.14
C VAL A 79 5.55 10.52 4.17
N LEU A 80 5.59 9.81 3.03
CA LEU A 80 6.30 8.55 2.94
C LEU A 80 7.81 8.73 3.17
N ARG A 81 8.38 9.86 2.72
CA ARG A 81 9.79 10.18 2.97
C ARG A 81 10.11 10.21 4.46
N LYS A 82 9.31 10.91 5.26
CA LYS A 82 9.47 10.96 6.72
C LYS A 82 9.41 9.57 7.36
N ILE A 83 8.46 8.74 6.94
CA ILE A 83 8.32 7.37 7.46
C ILE A 83 9.54 6.52 7.11
N LEU A 84 10.04 6.63 5.87
CA LEU A 84 11.24 5.93 5.43
C LEU A 84 12.49 6.38 6.19
N ASP A 85 12.65 7.68 6.39
CA ASP A 85 13.83 8.23 7.09
C ASP A 85 13.88 7.77 8.54
N LEU A 86 12.76 7.79 9.27
CA LEU A 86 12.67 7.27 10.65
C LEU A 86 13.07 5.78 10.68
N TYR A 87 12.49 4.97 9.80
CA TYR A 87 12.81 3.56 9.73
C TYR A 87 14.29 3.29 9.41
N LEU A 88 14.83 3.97 8.39
CA LEU A 88 16.21 3.76 7.94
C LEU A 88 17.26 4.26 8.96
N GLN A 89 16.93 5.29 9.75
CA GLN A 89 17.79 5.74 10.85
C GLN A 89 17.87 4.71 11.98
N GLU A 90 16.74 4.06 12.31
CA GLU A 90 16.67 3.11 13.42
C GLU A 90 17.24 1.74 13.04
N PHE A 91 16.87 1.18 11.88
CA PHE A 91 17.11 -0.23 11.55
C PHE A 91 18.28 -0.48 10.60
N GLN A 92 18.70 0.50 9.78
CA GLN A 92 19.83 0.43 8.85
C GLN A 92 19.96 -0.92 8.10
N PRO A 93 18.94 -1.39 7.37
CA PRO A 93 18.98 -2.67 6.68
C PRO A 93 20.05 -2.65 5.58
N ASP A 94 20.75 -3.78 5.38
CA ASP A 94 21.89 -3.91 4.46
C ASP A 94 21.54 -4.55 3.10
N SER A 95 20.40 -5.25 3.00
CA SER A 95 19.99 -6.00 1.81
C SER A 95 18.53 -5.79 1.50
N TYR A 96 17.64 -6.64 2.04
CA TYR A 96 16.21 -6.40 1.94
C TYR A 96 15.79 -5.22 2.81
N LEU A 97 14.88 -4.40 2.30
CA LEU A 97 14.35 -3.26 3.08
C LEU A 97 13.66 -3.74 4.37
N PHE A 98 12.99 -4.90 4.33
CA PHE A 98 12.32 -5.53 5.46
C PHE A 98 12.90 -6.94 5.67
N PRO A 99 14.05 -7.07 6.35
CA PRO A 99 14.69 -8.37 6.56
C PRO A 99 13.89 -9.26 7.50
N SER A 100 14.05 -10.59 7.35
CA SER A 100 13.56 -11.57 8.29
C SER A 100 14.55 -11.74 9.44
N PHE A 101 14.08 -11.62 10.69
CA PHE A 101 14.91 -11.84 11.88
C PHE A 101 14.86 -13.28 12.41
N HIS A 102 14.03 -14.14 11.80
CA HIS A 102 13.81 -15.50 12.34
C HIS A 102 14.95 -16.48 12.08
N ASN A 103 15.83 -16.22 11.11
CA ASN A 103 16.99 -17.04 10.85
C ASN A 103 18.20 -16.15 10.50
N ALA A 104 19.12 -16.00 11.45
CA ALA A 104 20.41 -15.31 11.21
C ALA A 104 21.24 -15.96 10.08
N ARG A 105 20.90 -17.16 9.63
CA ARG A 105 21.53 -17.91 8.54
C ARG A 105 20.86 -17.73 7.17
N GLU A 106 19.59 -17.37 7.12
CA GLU A 106 18.84 -17.13 5.87
C GLU A 106 18.68 -15.63 5.67
N LYS A 107 19.47 -15.06 4.75
CA LYS A 107 19.33 -13.68 4.28
C LYS A 107 18.03 -13.54 3.44
N GLY A 108 16.89 -13.54 4.09
CA GLY A 108 15.58 -13.41 3.46
C GLY A 108 14.83 -12.17 3.88
N HIS A 109 13.75 -11.87 3.18
CA HIS A 109 12.84 -10.79 3.57
C HIS A 109 11.77 -11.29 4.55
N LEU A 110 11.11 -10.37 5.26
CA LEU A 110 9.98 -10.64 6.14
C LEU A 110 8.91 -11.45 5.40
N HIS A 111 8.42 -12.53 6.03
CA HIS A 111 7.44 -13.41 5.42
C HIS A 111 6.04 -12.76 5.40
N ARG A 112 5.23 -13.10 4.40
CA ARG A 112 3.88 -12.56 4.26
C ARG A 112 2.99 -12.85 5.47
N SER A 113 3.08 -14.06 6.05
CA SER A 113 2.32 -14.42 7.25
C SER A 113 2.68 -13.54 8.45
N SER A 114 3.96 -13.14 8.57
CA SER A 114 4.38 -12.20 9.62
C SER A 114 3.79 -10.81 9.38
N ALA A 115 3.77 -10.33 8.13
CA ALA A 115 3.12 -9.06 7.79
C ALA A 115 1.60 -9.11 8.06
N ASP A 116 0.93 -10.23 7.75
CA ASP A 116 -0.49 -10.41 8.06
C ASP A 116 -0.75 -10.43 9.60
N LEU A 117 0.15 -11.01 10.40
CA LEU A 117 0.08 -10.99 11.86
C LEU A 117 0.29 -9.57 12.43
N ILE A 118 1.32 -8.87 11.96
CA ILE A 118 1.59 -7.48 12.31
C ILE A 118 0.35 -6.61 12.07
N LEU A 119 -0.24 -6.72 10.88
CA LEU A 119 -1.45 -5.97 10.53
C LEU A 119 -2.62 -6.32 11.45
N ARG A 120 -2.82 -7.59 11.77
CA ARG A 120 -3.90 -8.03 12.66
C ARG A 120 -3.77 -7.40 14.04
N ASN A 121 -2.57 -7.43 14.61
CA ASN A 121 -2.29 -6.84 15.92
C ASN A 121 -2.50 -5.31 15.91
N ALA A 122 -2.05 -4.63 14.85
CA ALA A 122 -2.30 -3.19 14.68
C ALA A 122 -3.79 -2.86 14.55
N CYS A 123 -4.56 -3.68 13.82
CA CYS A 123 -6.01 -3.53 13.69
C CYS A 123 -6.74 -3.74 15.03
N GLU A 124 -6.29 -4.70 15.83
CA GLU A 124 -6.84 -4.95 17.16
C GLU A 124 -6.65 -3.73 18.06
N ARG A 125 -5.42 -3.17 18.13
CA ARG A 125 -5.13 -1.94 18.87
C ARG A 125 -5.93 -0.73 18.38
N ALA A 126 -6.12 -0.63 17.05
CA ALA A 126 -6.89 0.45 16.44
C ALA A 126 -8.42 0.25 16.54
N GLY A 127 -8.91 -0.90 17.02
CA GLY A 127 -10.32 -1.24 17.05
C GLY A 127 -10.96 -1.38 15.66
N LEU A 128 -10.17 -1.84 14.66
CA LEU A 128 -10.61 -1.96 13.26
C LEU A 128 -10.87 -3.43 12.88
N LYS A 129 -11.97 -3.67 12.15
CA LYS A 129 -12.35 -5.00 11.64
C LYS A 129 -12.42 -5.00 10.11
N GLY A 130 -12.22 -6.18 9.49
CA GLY A 130 -12.34 -6.37 8.05
C GLY A 130 -11.16 -5.83 7.22
N VAL A 131 -10.09 -5.37 7.88
CA VAL A 131 -8.87 -4.88 7.23
C VAL A 131 -7.98 -6.04 6.80
N SER A 132 -7.35 -5.92 5.65
CA SER A 132 -6.35 -6.85 5.14
C SER A 132 -5.23 -6.07 4.45
N THR A 133 -4.13 -6.74 4.11
CA THR A 133 -3.02 -6.11 3.37
C THR A 133 -3.44 -5.47 2.05
N HIS A 134 -4.55 -5.93 1.45
CA HIS A 134 -5.13 -5.33 0.25
C HIS A 134 -5.91 -4.04 0.53
N SER A 135 -6.31 -3.79 1.78
CA SER A 135 -7.06 -2.58 2.16
C SER A 135 -6.26 -1.31 1.89
N PHE A 136 -4.94 -1.30 2.17
CA PHE A 136 -4.07 -0.15 1.88
C PHE A 136 -4.08 0.22 0.40
N ARG A 137 -3.86 -0.77 -0.46
CA ARG A 137 -3.89 -0.57 -1.91
C ARG A 137 -5.26 -0.10 -2.38
N ARG A 138 -6.33 -0.75 -1.92
CA ARG A 138 -7.69 -0.38 -2.30
C ARG A 138 -8.01 1.04 -1.86
N SER A 139 -7.74 1.41 -0.62
CA SER A 139 -7.96 2.75 -0.09
C SER A 139 -7.17 3.81 -0.87
N ALA A 140 -5.88 3.56 -1.14
CA ALA A 140 -5.06 4.48 -1.92
C ALA A 140 -5.63 4.74 -3.32
N LEU A 141 -6.02 3.68 -4.05
CA LEU A 141 -6.55 3.81 -5.40
C LEU A 141 -7.91 4.49 -5.42
N THR A 142 -8.80 4.17 -4.46
CA THR A 142 -10.09 4.82 -4.30
C THR A 142 -9.93 6.30 -3.96
N MET A 143 -9.02 6.65 -3.04
CA MET A 143 -8.74 8.05 -2.72
C MET A 143 -8.18 8.84 -3.89
N MET A 144 -7.32 8.25 -4.73
CA MET A 144 -6.85 8.88 -5.96
C MET A 144 -8.01 9.12 -6.93
N SER A 145 -8.87 8.13 -7.12
CA SER A 145 -10.05 8.23 -7.99
C SER A 145 -10.99 9.33 -7.52
N ASN A 146 -11.32 9.37 -6.24
CA ASN A 146 -12.21 10.38 -5.64
C ASN A 146 -11.64 11.80 -5.71
N ARG A 147 -10.32 11.95 -5.87
CA ARG A 147 -9.64 13.22 -6.11
C ARG A 147 -9.48 13.55 -7.59
N GLY A 148 -10.16 12.85 -8.49
CA GLY A 148 -10.16 13.11 -9.92
C GLY A 148 -8.88 12.69 -10.65
N VAL A 149 -8.01 11.86 -10.05
CA VAL A 149 -6.81 11.38 -10.74
C VAL A 149 -7.23 10.47 -11.91
N PRO A 150 -6.77 10.73 -13.14
CA PRO A 150 -7.16 9.94 -14.31
C PRO A 150 -6.85 8.45 -14.13
N LEU A 151 -7.77 7.57 -14.55
CA LEU A 151 -7.64 6.11 -14.39
C LEU A 151 -6.35 5.55 -14.98
N ARG A 152 -5.85 6.12 -16.09
CA ARG A 152 -4.55 5.74 -16.71
C ARG A 152 -3.37 6.02 -15.79
N VAL A 153 -3.40 7.12 -15.02
CA VAL A 153 -2.36 7.44 -14.04
C VAL A 153 -2.41 6.45 -12.89
N ILE A 154 -3.62 6.18 -12.35
CA ILE A 154 -3.84 5.19 -11.29
C ILE A 154 -3.39 3.80 -11.76
N GLN A 155 -3.66 3.44 -13.02
CA GLN A 155 -3.20 2.17 -13.60
C GLN A 155 -1.67 2.07 -13.61
N LYS A 156 -0.97 3.13 -14.03
CA LYS A 156 0.52 3.17 -14.03
C LYS A 156 1.07 3.03 -12.61
N ILE A 157 0.51 3.76 -11.65
CA ILE A 157 0.93 3.69 -10.24
C ILE A 157 0.72 2.27 -9.70
N SER A 158 -0.46 1.73 -9.87
CA SER A 158 -0.85 0.45 -9.29
C SER A 158 -0.28 -0.77 -10.02
N GLY A 159 0.10 -0.63 -11.30
CA GLY A 159 0.57 -1.74 -12.14
C GLY A 159 -0.53 -2.75 -12.47
N HIS A 160 -1.80 -2.32 -12.59
CA HIS A 160 -2.87 -3.18 -13.09
C HIS A 160 -2.70 -3.46 -14.60
N SER A 161 -3.03 -4.69 -15.01
CA SER A 161 -2.87 -5.12 -16.42
C SER A 161 -3.89 -4.48 -17.35
N SER A 162 -5.08 -4.21 -16.86
CA SER A 162 -6.16 -3.59 -17.62
C SER A 162 -6.92 -2.58 -16.75
N LEU A 163 -7.60 -1.65 -17.40
CA LEU A 163 -8.49 -0.71 -16.71
C LEU A 163 -9.70 -1.43 -16.11
N GLU A 164 -10.21 -2.47 -16.76
CA GLU A 164 -11.31 -3.29 -16.24
C GLU A 164 -10.99 -3.89 -14.87
N VAL A 165 -9.78 -4.45 -14.70
CA VAL A 165 -9.34 -4.96 -13.40
C VAL A 165 -9.20 -3.85 -12.38
N LEU A 166 -8.75 -2.66 -12.79
CA LEU A 166 -8.65 -1.50 -11.91
C LEU A 166 -10.03 -1.01 -11.45
N GLN A 167 -11.00 -0.92 -12.37
CA GLN A 167 -12.36 -0.46 -12.08
C GLN A 167 -13.04 -1.27 -10.98
N ARG A 168 -12.73 -2.56 -10.84
CA ARG A 168 -13.24 -3.40 -9.74
C ARG A 168 -12.78 -2.95 -8.35
N TYR A 169 -11.76 -2.10 -8.28
CA TYR A 169 -11.24 -1.53 -7.03
C TYR A 169 -11.82 -0.15 -6.71
N LEU A 170 -12.50 0.47 -7.69
CA LEU A 170 -13.01 1.81 -7.58
C LEU A 170 -14.54 1.76 -7.41
N GLU A 171 -15.02 2.53 -6.45
CA GLU A 171 -16.45 2.78 -6.26
C GLU A 171 -16.71 4.22 -6.71
N VAL A 172 -17.77 4.45 -7.44
CA VAL A 172 -18.25 5.78 -7.85
C VAL A 172 -19.40 6.14 -6.92
N SER A 173 -19.34 7.31 -6.30
CA SER A 173 -20.42 7.83 -5.45
C SER A 173 -21.40 8.69 -6.27
N ASP A 174 -22.63 8.81 -5.79
CA ASP A 174 -23.63 9.70 -6.39
C ASP A 174 -23.16 11.17 -6.37
N GLU A 175 -22.40 11.57 -5.34
CA GLU A 175 -21.79 12.89 -5.24
C GLU A 175 -20.82 13.15 -6.41
N GLN A 176 -19.95 12.19 -6.75
CA GLN A 176 -19.04 12.29 -7.89
C GLN A 176 -19.79 12.42 -9.23
N ILE A 177 -20.94 11.75 -9.37
CA ILE A 177 -21.78 11.88 -10.56
C ILE A 177 -22.35 13.30 -10.64
N GLY A 178 -22.86 13.82 -9.51
CA GLY A 178 -23.38 15.18 -9.42
C GLY A 178 -22.32 16.23 -9.76
N ASP A 179 -21.14 16.12 -9.17
CA ASP A 179 -20.01 17.05 -9.41
C ASP A 179 -19.59 17.02 -10.88
N ALA A 180 -19.49 15.83 -11.48
CA ALA A 180 -19.11 15.71 -12.89
C ALA A 180 -20.14 16.37 -13.83
N VAL A 181 -21.43 16.24 -13.55
CA VAL A 181 -22.49 16.89 -14.36
C VAL A 181 -22.48 18.40 -14.18
N ASN A 182 -22.21 18.90 -12.98
CA ASN A 182 -22.14 20.35 -12.68
C ASN A 182 -21.01 21.05 -13.44
N LEU A 183 -19.94 20.34 -13.81
CA LEU A 183 -18.87 20.91 -14.65
C LEU A 183 -19.32 21.29 -16.06
N LEU A 184 -20.39 20.68 -16.56
CA LEU A 184 -20.93 20.97 -17.92
C LEU A 184 -21.75 22.25 -17.99
N GLY A 185 -22.09 22.85 -16.85
CA GLY A 185 -22.88 24.08 -16.75
C GLY A 185 -22.07 25.35 -16.44
N GLN A 186 -20.72 25.30 -16.51
CA GLN A 186 -19.83 26.43 -16.26
C GLN A 186 -19.26 26.99 -17.56
#